data_d8a2d673123e076e63419ccc8880c59c
#
_entry.id   d8a2d673123e076e63419ccc8880c59c
#
_cell.length_a   1.000
_cell.length_b   1.000
_cell.length_c   1.000
_cell.angle_alpha   90.00
_cell.angle_beta   90.00
_cell.angle_gamma   90.00
#
_symmetry.space_group_name_H-M   'P 1'
#
loop_
_entity.id
_entity.type
_entity.pdbx_description
1 polymer ?
#
loop_
_entity_poly.entity_id
_entity_poly.type
_entity_poly.pdbx_seq_one_letter_code
_entity_poly.pdbx_strand_id
1 'polypeptide(L)'
;MKLLDVLTHRHSLRKWRQTARNAPMMGLAELRRARARARKLMYSLNEVISIADNRLALPMIGSNSFSRPHGTDWAWRPELWREPLPVPGMASVRSKSMLGREVTLFHDCARSELCLRQLRNSREADLAPYGLRMDVFAFDGSFLSVVLDFPQQAVNGLTKRHLLRMDTIVELEKPLEIFAR
;
A
#
# COMPACT_ATOMS: atom_id res chain seq x y z
N MET A 1 8.16 21.78 -21.30
CA MET A 1 9.17 22.21 -20.30
C MET A 1 10.05 23.26 -20.99
N LYS A 2 10.05 24.50 -20.51
CA LYS A 2 10.78 25.61 -21.16
C LYS A 2 12.28 25.45 -20.93
N LEU A 3 13.10 25.83 -21.92
CA LEU A 3 14.59 25.72 -21.86
C LEU A 3 15.17 26.38 -20.60
N LEU A 4 14.56 27.48 -20.16
CA LEU A 4 14.89 28.19 -18.93
C LEU A 4 14.71 27.32 -17.67
N ASP A 5 13.68 26.47 -17.60
CA ASP A 5 13.42 25.59 -16.44
C ASP A 5 14.55 24.53 -16.30
N VAL A 6 15.04 24.02 -17.41
CA VAL A 6 16.14 23.05 -17.44
C VAL A 6 17.45 23.66 -16.95
N LEU A 7 17.71 24.90 -17.38
CA LEU A 7 18.94 25.61 -16.98
C LEU A 7 18.91 25.98 -15.49
N THR A 8 17.79 26.48 -15.00
CA THR A 8 17.61 26.81 -13.56
C THR A 8 17.70 25.55 -12.68
N HIS A 9 17.12 24.43 -13.12
CA HIS A 9 17.21 23.16 -12.42
C HIS A 9 18.67 22.64 -12.34
N ARG A 10 19.40 22.66 -13.46
CA ARG A 10 20.82 22.26 -13.49
C ARG A 10 21.68 23.14 -12.60
N HIS A 11 21.42 24.45 -12.58
CA HIS A 11 22.12 25.38 -11.70
C HIS A 11 21.85 25.08 -10.22
N SER A 12 20.59 24.85 -9.86
CA SER A 12 20.18 24.48 -8.50
C SER A 12 20.86 23.18 -8.03
N LEU A 13 20.87 22.14 -8.87
CA LEU A 13 21.53 20.87 -8.57
C LEU A 13 23.04 21.05 -8.35
N ARG A 14 23.71 21.85 -9.21
CA ARG A 14 25.15 22.15 -9.05
C ARG A 14 25.41 22.84 -7.72
N LYS A 15 24.59 23.83 -7.37
CA LYS A 15 24.70 24.56 -6.11
C LYS A 15 24.58 23.62 -4.91
N TRP A 16 23.58 22.72 -4.89
CA TRP A 16 23.41 21.77 -3.80
C TRP A 16 24.54 20.74 -3.71
N ARG A 17 25.05 20.27 -4.86
CA ARG A 17 26.24 19.40 -4.89
C ARG A 17 27.46 20.08 -4.31
N GLN A 18 27.68 21.36 -4.64
CA GLN A 18 28.77 22.14 -4.09
C GLN A 18 28.59 22.37 -2.58
N THR A 19 27.37 22.71 -2.14
CA THR A 19 27.07 22.87 -0.72
C THR A 19 27.35 21.56 0.05
N ALA A 20 26.99 20.42 -0.50
CA ALA A 20 27.25 19.11 0.12
C ALA A 20 28.76 18.82 0.25
N ARG A 21 29.57 19.14 -0.80
CA ARG A 21 31.01 18.97 -0.77
C ARG A 21 31.70 19.87 0.27
N ASN A 22 31.18 21.09 0.44
CA ASN A 22 31.76 22.06 1.36
C ASN A 22 31.24 21.87 2.81
N ALA A 23 30.18 21.09 3.01
CA ALA A 23 29.54 20.92 4.32
C ALA A 23 30.50 20.53 5.46
N PRO A 24 31.52 19.64 5.24
CA PRO A 24 32.47 19.30 6.30
C PRO A 24 33.30 20.47 6.83
N MET A 25 33.52 21.48 5.98
CA MET A 25 34.34 22.65 6.32
C MET A 25 33.53 23.89 6.65
N MET A 26 32.18 23.82 6.63
CA MET A 26 31.31 24.96 6.93
C MET A 26 31.27 25.27 8.42
N GLY A 27 31.20 26.55 8.74
CA GLY A 27 30.91 27.00 10.11
C GLY A 27 29.51 26.52 10.58
N LEU A 28 29.36 26.24 11.88
CA LEU A 28 28.14 25.67 12.44
C LEU A 28 26.88 26.49 12.14
N ALA A 29 26.97 27.82 12.12
CA ALA A 29 25.82 28.68 11.82
C ALA A 29 25.40 28.57 10.34
N GLU A 30 26.34 28.46 9.44
CA GLU A 30 26.08 28.26 8.01
C GLU A 30 25.55 26.87 7.74
N LEU A 31 26.13 25.86 8.36
CA LEU A 31 25.67 24.47 8.27
C LEU A 31 24.22 24.31 8.78
N ARG A 32 23.85 24.98 9.87
CA ARG A 32 22.47 24.99 10.37
C ARG A 32 21.49 25.57 9.33
N ARG A 33 21.85 26.69 8.71
CA ARG A 33 21.03 27.31 7.65
C ARG A 33 20.92 26.44 6.40
N ALA A 34 22.03 25.84 5.97
CA ALA A 34 22.05 24.91 4.85
C ALA A 34 21.15 23.69 5.12
N ARG A 35 21.24 23.09 6.31
CA ARG A 35 20.37 21.98 6.76
C ARG A 35 18.90 22.33 6.73
N ALA A 36 18.52 23.50 7.24
CA ALA A 36 17.13 23.94 7.27
C ALA A 36 16.54 24.06 5.84
N ARG A 37 17.30 24.68 4.93
CA ARG A 37 16.91 24.80 3.51
C ARG A 37 16.82 23.44 2.82
N ALA A 38 17.80 22.55 3.06
CA ALA A 38 17.81 21.21 2.50
C ALA A 38 16.60 20.38 2.95
N ARG A 39 16.24 20.45 4.24
CA ARG A 39 15.04 19.76 4.78
C ARG A 39 13.75 20.25 4.14
N LYS A 40 13.60 21.57 3.97
CA LYS A 40 12.41 22.15 3.32
C LYS A 40 12.29 21.67 1.87
N LEU A 41 13.42 21.67 1.12
CA LEU A 41 13.44 21.17 -0.26
C LEU A 41 13.15 19.68 -0.32
N MET A 42 13.77 18.88 0.56
CA MET A 42 13.55 17.43 0.64
C MET A 42 12.09 17.08 0.91
N TYR A 43 11.41 17.85 1.78
CA TYR A 43 9.98 17.66 2.04
C TYR A 43 9.16 17.81 0.76
N SER A 44 9.34 18.90 0.00
CA SER A 44 8.62 19.13 -1.26
C SER A 44 8.96 18.10 -2.34
N LEU A 45 10.22 17.67 -2.42
CA LEU A 45 10.63 16.62 -3.35
C LEU A 45 10.02 15.27 -3.00
N ASN A 46 9.99 14.91 -1.73
CA ASN A 46 9.36 13.67 -1.27
C ASN A 46 7.85 13.67 -1.53
N GLU A 47 7.18 14.81 -1.39
CA GLU A 47 5.77 14.95 -1.74
C GLU A 47 5.53 14.68 -3.23
N VAL A 48 6.35 15.29 -4.11
CA VAL A 48 6.25 15.03 -5.56
C VAL A 48 6.55 13.57 -5.90
N ILE A 49 7.57 12.97 -5.29
CA ILE A 49 7.92 11.55 -5.49
C ILE A 49 6.77 10.67 -5.04
N SER A 50 6.20 10.93 -3.87
CA SER A 50 5.07 10.17 -3.35
C SER A 50 3.86 10.22 -4.30
N ILE A 51 3.52 11.41 -4.80
CA ILE A 51 2.43 11.59 -5.77
C ILE A 51 2.75 10.89 -7.10
N ALA A 52 4.00 10.99 -7.57
CA ALA A 52 4.43 10.35 -8.81
C ALA A 52 4.41 8.82 -8.68
N ASP A 53 4.94 8.29 -7.59
CA ASP A 53 4.92 6.85 -7.30
C ASP A 53 3.48 6.31 -7.26
N ASN A 54 2.54 7.10 -6.71
CA ASN A 54 1.12 6.76 -6.73
C ASN A 54 0.53 6.68 -8.13
N ARG A 55 0.84 7.64 -8.97
CA ARG A 55 0.24 7.77 -10.31
C ARG A 55 0.93 6.93 -11.38
N LEU A 56 2.21 6.62 -11.20
CA LEU A 56 3.03 5.85 -12.15
C LEU A 56 3.15 4.37 -11.79
N ALA A 57 2.80 4.00 -10.55
CA ALA A 57 2.85 2.62 -10.10
C ALA A 57 1.66 1.84 -10.69
N LEU A 58 1.84 1.28 -11.87
CA LEU A 58 1.06 0.10 -12.26
C LEU A 58 1.34 -1.00 -11.23
N PRO A 59 0.31 -1.67 -10.70
CA PRO A 59 0.50 -2.73 -9.72
C PRO A 59 1.34 -3.86 -10.31
N MET A 60 2.61 -3.94 -9.95
CA MET A 60 3.51 -5.01 -10.43
C MET A 60 3.34 -6.26 -9.58
N ILE A 61 3.32 -7.43 -10.25
CA ILE A 61 3.25 -8.73 -9.60
C ILE A 61 4.45 -8.91 -8.67
N GLY A 62 4.21 -9.43 -7.47
CA GLY A 62 5.24 -9.67 -6.47
C GLY A 62 5.74 -8.42 -5.74
N SER A 63 5.31 -7.22 -6.15
CA SER A 63 5.76 -5.98 -5.55
C SER A 63 4.99 -5.64 -4.26
N ASN A 64 5.73 -5.28 -3.22
CA ASN A 64 5.22 -4.58 -2.03
C ASN A 64 5.37 -3.05 -2.15
N SER A 65 5.80 -2.56 -3.32
CA SER A 65 5.91 -1.13 -3.57
C SER A 65 4.52 -0.58 -3.84
N PHE A 66 4.10 0.35 -3.02
CA PHE A 66 2.86 1.13 -3.17
C PHE A 66 3.01 2.43 -2.39
N SER A 67 2.14 3.38 -2.70
CA SER A 67 2.17 4.66 -2.02
C SER A 67 1.98 4.53 -0.52
N ARG A 68 2.80 5.28 0.21
CA ARG A 68 2.75 5.34 1.67
C ARG A 68 2.72 6.80 2.12
N PRO A 69 1.96 7.14 3.17
CA PRO A 69 2.06 8.44 3.80
C PRO A 69 3.50 8.71 4.28
N HIS A 70 3.88 9.98 4.31
CA HIS A 70 5.16 10.37 4.90
C HIS A 70 5.19 9.97 6.38
N GLY A 71 6.33 9.38 6.82
CA GLY A 71 6.48 8.87 8.19
C GLY A 71 5.96 7.45 8.41
N THR A 72 5.66 6.71 7.34
CA THR A 72 5.30 5.30 7.44
C THR A 72 6.52 4.47 7.80
N ASP A 73 6.49 3.80 8.95
CA ASP A 73 7.57 2.93 9.41
C ASP A 73 7.52 1.55 8.75
N TRP A 74 6.31 1.08 8.46
CA TRP A 74 6.11 -0.24 7.88
C TRP A 74 4.90 -0.24 6.94
N ALA A 75 4.98 -1.04 5.87
CA ALA A 75 3.89 -1.24 4.93
C ALA A 75 3.98 -2.63 4.30
N TRP A 76 2.82 -3.20 4.04
CA TRP A 76 2.72 -4.58 3.58
C TRP A 76 1.48 -4.78 2.70
N ARG A 77 1.56 -5.74 1.80
CA ARG A 77 0.46 -6.23 0.98
C ARG A 77 0.41 -7.74 1.13
N PRO A 78 -0.73 -8.33 1.56
CA PRO A 78 -0.88 -9.78 1.66
C PRO A 78 -0.63 -10.50 0.34
N GLU A 79 -0.18 -11.76 0.42
CA GLU A 79 0.13 -12.63 -0.73
C GLU A 79 -1.01 -12.65 -1.75
N LEU A 80 -2.25 -12.78 -1.28
CA LEU A 80 -3.46 -12.80 -2.11
C LEU A 80 -3.54 -11.62 -3.09
N TRP A 81 -3.13 -10.43 -2.69
CA TRP A 81 -3.18 -9.22 -3.52
C TRP A 81 -1.85 -8.91 -4.23
N ARG A 82 -0.76 -9.59 -3.86
CA ARG A 82 0.58 -9.34 -4.37
C ARG A 82 0.99 -10.23 -5.52
N GLU A 83 0.71 -11.53 -5.43
CA GLU A 83 1.21 -12.55 -6.36
C GLU A 83 0.18 -13.64 -6.64
N PRO A 84 0.32 -14.43 -7.73
CA PRO A 84 -0.62 -15.49 -8.03
C PRO A 84 -0.54 -16.59 -6.97
N LEU A 85 -1.71 -16.98 -6.46
CA LEU A 85 -1.80 -18.09 -5.52
C LEU A 85 -1.70 -19.45 -6.25
N PRO A 86 -1.07 -20.45 -5.64
CA PRO A 86 -1.06 -21.83 -6.18
C PRO A 86 -2.48 -22.40 -6.35
N VAL A 87 -3.38 -22.04 -5.47
CA VAL A 87 -4.81 -22.35 -5.55
C VAL A 87 -5.59 -21.03 -5.62
N PRO A 88 -5.90 -20.54 -6.83
CA PRO A 88 -6.48 -19.21 -7.02
C PRO A 88 -7.97 -19.14 -6.73
N GLY A 89 -8.64 -20.26 -6.44
CA GLY A 89 -10.06 -20.27 -6.17
C GLY A 89 -10.56 -21.50 -5.42
N MET A 90 -11.67 -21.34 -4.73
CA MET A 90 -12.35 -22.37 -3.97
C MET A 90 -13.86 -22.23 -4.14
N ALA A 91 -14.57 -23.35 -4.25
CA ALA A 91 -16.03 -23.43 -4.23
C ALA A 91 -16.51 -24.08 -2.94
N SER A 92 -17.74 -23.81 -2.56
CA SER A 92 -18.35 -24.33 -1.32
C SER A 92 -17.43 -24.08 -0.10
N VAL A 93 -17.00 -22.84 0.02
CA VAL A 93 -15.99 -22.43 0.99
C VAL A 93 -16.52 -22.59 2.39
N ARG A 94 -15.85 -23.36 3.21
CA ARG A 94 -16.21 -23.55 4.62
C ARG A 94 -15.65 -22.43 5.48
N SER A 95 -16.28 -22.18 6.62
CA SER A 95 -15.72 -21.29 7.63
C SER A 95 -14.33 -21.75 8.03
N LYS A 96 -13.41 -20.80 8.25
CA LYS A 96 -11.96 -20.98 8.50
C LYS A 96 -11.16 -21.45 7.27
N SER A 97 -11.71 -21.33 6.06
CA SER A 97 -10.94 -21.58 4.84
C SER A 97 -9.89 -20.49 4.64
N MET A 98 -8.66 -20.90 4.31
CA MET A 98 -7.56 -19.99 4.04
C MET A 98 -7.37 -19.79 2.54
N LEU A 99 -7.09 -18.55 2.14
CA LEU A 99 -6.71 -18.17 0.80
C LEU A 99 -5.32 -17.50 0.82
N GLY A 100 -4.31 -18.21 0.36
CA GLY A 100 -2.92 -17.85 0.65
C GLY A 100 -2.56 -18.10 2.12
N ARG A 101 -1.59 -17.34 2.64
CA ARG A 101 -1.07 -17.55 4.01
C ARG A 101 -1.70 -16.65 5.06
N GLU A 102 -2.23 -15.49 4.63
CA GLU A 102 -2.62 -14.43 5.57
C GLU A 102 -4.12 -14.10 5.52
N VAL A 103 -4.89 -14.77 4.66
CA VAL A 103 -6.32 -14.48 4.48
C VAL A 103 -7.15 -15.67 4.88
N THR A 104 -8.04 -15.46 5.85
CA THR A 104 -8.98 -16.48 6.33
C THR A 104 -10.40 -15.97 6.21
N LEU A 105 -11.29 -16.79 5.65
CA LEU A 105 -12.71 -16.52 5.58
C LEU A 105 -13.42 -17.14 6.76
N PHE A 106 -14.28 -16.37 7.41
CA PHE A 106 -15.19 -16.85 8.46
C PHE A 106 -16.64 -16.54 8.10
N HIS A 107 -17.52 -17.46 8.35
CA HIS A 107 -18.98 -17.33 8.25
C HIS A 107 -19.66 -18.39 9.12
N ASP A 108 -20.94 -18.20 9.37
CA ASP A 108 -21.80 -19.12 10.13
C ASP A 108 -22.90 -19.77 9.28
N CYS A 109 -22.76 -19.74 7.94
CA CYS A 109 -23.72 -20.40 7.05
C CYS A 109 -23.75 -21.89 7.30
N ALA A 110 -24.97 -22.44 7.37
CA ALA A 110 -25.21 -23.89 7.45
C ALA A 110 -24.95 -24.56 6.10
N ARG A 111 -25.31 -23.89 5.00
CA ARG A 111 -24.97 -24.28 3.63
C ARG A 111 -24.04 -23.25 3.03
N SER A 112 -22.87 -23.70 2.63
CA SER A 112 -21.91 -22.79 2.02
C SER A 112 -22.05 -22.77 0.49
N GLU A 113 -22.85 -21.82 -0.01
CA GLU A 113 -22.94 -21.51 -1.44
C GLU A 113 -22.05 -20.29 -1.77
N LEU A 114 -20.83 -20.34 -1.30
CA LEU A 114 -19.80 -19.31 -1.45
C LEU A 114 -18.67 -19.79 -2.36
N CYS A 115 -18.27 -18.96 -3.30
CA CYS A 115 -17.06 -19.17 -4.09
C CYS A 115 -16.09 -18.01 -3.90
N LEU A 116 -14.81 -18.31 -3.77
CA LEU A 116 -13.74 -17.35 -3.71
C LEU A 116 -12.84 -17.53 -4.92
N ARG A 117 -12.42 -16.43 -5.53
CA ARG A 117 -11.46 -16.43 -6.63
C ARG A 117 -10.51 -15.25 -6.55
N GLN A 118 -9.23 -15.52 -6.69
CA GLN A 118 -8.25 -14.48 -6.99
C GLN A 118 -8.39 -14.08 -8.46
N LEU A 119 -8.48 -12.78 -8.73
CA LEU A 119 -8.56 -12.22 -10.07
C LEU A 119 -7.37 -11.32 -10.34
N ARG A 120 -6.92 -11.30 -11.60
CA ARG A 120 -5.93 -10.33 -12.06
C ARG A 120 -6.60 -8.97 -12.22
N ASN A 121 -6.08 -7.97 -11.56
CA ASN A 121 -6.45 -6.58 -11.73
C ASN A 121 -5.74 -6.01 -12.98
N SER A 122 -6.44 -5.13 -13.71
CA SER A 122 -5.93 -4.56 -14.97
C SER A 122 -6.19 -3.07 -15.11
N ARG A 123 -6.92 -2.45 -14.17
CA ARG A 123 -7.22 -1.01 -14.21
C ARG A 123 -6.11 -0.21 -13.58
N GLU A 124 -5.84 0.97 -14.12
CA GLU A 124 -4.85 1.92 -13.56
C GLU A 124 -5.18 2.33 -12.11
N ALA A 125 -6.47 2.37 -11.77
CA ALA A 125 -6.93 2.73 -10.42
C ALA A 125 -6.83 1.59 -9.39
N ASP A 126 -6.49 0.37 -9.82
CA ASP A 126 -6.39 -0.76 -8.91
C ASP A 126 -5.19 -0.61 -7.96
N LEU A 127 -5.41 -0.84 -6.67
CA LEU A 127 -4.37 -0.71 -5.64
C LEU A 127 -3.38 -1.86 -5.63
N ALA A 128 -3.70 -2.98 -6.26
CA ALA A 128 -2.91 -4.21 -6.21
C ALA A 128 -2.97 -4.97 -7.53
N PRO A 129 -1.98 -5.83 -7.86
CA PRO A 129 -1.99 -6.66 -9.06
C PRO A 129 -3.10 -7.71 -9.09
N TYR A 130 -3.61 -8.09 -7.92
CA TYR A 130 -4.70 -9.05 -7.79
C TYR A 130 -5.81 -8.52 -6.89
N GLY A 131 -7.03 -9.06 -7.06
CA GLY A 131 -8.20 -8.82 -6.24
C GLY A 131 -8.80 -10.12 -5.75
N LEU A 132 -9.62 -10.06 -4.71
CA LEU A 132 -10.45 -11.16 -4.25
C LEU A 132 -11.87 -10.94 -4.76
N ARG A 133 -12.39 -11.89 -5.51
CA ARG A 133 -13.81 -11.97 -5.85
C ARG A 133 -14.49 -12.98 -4.95
N MET A 134 -15.60 -12.58 -4.34
CA MET A 134 -16.51 -13.44 -3.59
C MET A 134 -17.85 -13.50 -4.31
N ASP A 135 -18.23 -14.67 -4.75
CA ASP A 135 -19.57 -14.93 -5.29
C ASP A 135 -20.39 -15.63 -4.22
N VAL A 136 -21.47 -14.98 -3.79
CA VAL A 136 -22.39 -15.46 -2.75
C VAL A 136 -23.73 -15.77 -3.40
N PHE A 137 -24.01 -17.04 -3.66
CA PHE A 137 -25.23 -17.47 -4.35
C PHE A 137 -26.41 -17.57 -3.41
N ALA A 138 -26.19 -18.11 -2.21
CA ALA A 138 -27.15 -18.10 -1.13
C ALA A 138 -26.42 -17.88 0.20
N PHE A 139 -27.03 -17.12 1.08
CA PHE A 139 -26.48 -16.79 2.39
C PHE A 139 -27.55 -16.99 3.46
N ASP A 140 -27.37 -18.02 4.28
CA ASP A 140 -28.25 -18.37 5.41
C ASP A 140 -27.60 -18.07 6.77
N GLY A 141 -26.42 -17.42 6.76
CA GLY A 141 -25.69 -17.03 7.95
C GLY A 141 -26.01 -15.61 8.42
N SER A 142 -25.47 -15.25 9.57
CA SER A 142 -25.58 -13.91 10.15
C SER A 142 -24.38 -13.01 9.86
N PHE A 143 -23.21 -13.58 9.53
CA PHE A 143 -22.02 -12.82 9.19
C PHE A 143 -21.14 -13.52 8.16
N LEU A 144 -20.41 -12.71 7.42
CA LEU A 144 -19.32 -13.10 6.52
C LEU A 144 -18.13 -12.16 6.77
N SER A 145 -16.99 -12.71 7.10
CA SER A 145 -15.80 -11.93 7.48
C SER A 145 -14.55 -12.43 6.77
N VAL A 146 -13.78 -11.49 6.25
CA VAL A 146 -12.43 -11.73 5.74
C VAL A 146 -11.43 -11.23 6.78
N VAL A 147 -10.66 -12.13 7.32
CA VAL A 147 -9.64 -11.84 8.35
C VAL A 147 -8.28 -11.82 7.70
N LEU A 148 -7.47 -10.82 8.04
CA LEU A 148 -6.09 -10.67 7.61
C LEU A 148 -5.17 -10.91 8.81
N ASP A 149 -4.31 -11.91 8.71
CA ASP A 149 -3.28 -12.18 9.71
C ASP A 149 -2.04 -11.35 9.39
N PHE A 150 -1.70 -10.44 10.30
CA PHE A 150 -0.48 -9.63 10.16
C PHE A 150 0.77 -10.48 10.36
N PRO A 151 1.80 -10.30 9.54
CA PRO A 151 3.09 -10.93 9.77
C PRO A 151 3.71 -10.45 11.08
N GLN A 152 4.46 -11.32 11.73
CA GLN A 152 5.08 -11.03 13.03
C GLN A 152 5.90 -9.74 13.04
N GLN A 153 6.50 -9.39 11.91
CA GLN A 153 7.28 -8.15 11.76
C GLN A 153 6.43 -6.88 11.92
N ALA A 154 5.14 -6.94 11.57
CA ALA A 154 4.21 -5.82 11.74
C ALA A 154 3.80 -5.62 13.19
N VAL A 155 3.74 -6.72 13.95
CA VAL A 155 3.26 -6.72 15.34
C VAL A 155 4.38 -6.36 16.31
N ASN A 156 5.62 -6.70 15.96
CA ASN A 156 6.79 -6.40 16.79
C ASN A 156 7.00 -4.91 16.94
N GLY A 157 6.94 -4.41 18.15
CA GLY A 157 7.12 -2.99 18.47
C GLY A 157 5.86 -2.13 18.31
N LEU A 158 4.71 -2.70 17.98
CA LEU A 158 3.45 -1.98 17.88
C LEU A 158 3.03 -1.45 19.25
N THR A 159 2.71 -0.17 19.31
CA THR A 159 2.26 0.52 20.52
C THR A 159 0.99 1.31 20.23
N LYS A 160 0.32 1.81 21.28
CA LYS A 160 -0.87 2.70 21.15
C LYS A 160 -0.59 4.02 20.43
N ARG A 161 0.68 4.33 20.12
CA ARG A 161 1.08 5.55 19.36
C ARG A 161 1.13 5.33 17.86
N HIS A 162 1.04 4.07 17.38
CA HIS A 162 1.01 3.76 15.97
C HIS A 162 -0.42 3.89 15.42
N LEU A 163 -0.52 4.39 14.20
CA LEU A 163 -1.73 4.39 13.41
C LEU A 163 -1.63 3.28 12.36
N LEU A 164 -2.61 2.39 12.35
CA LEU A 164 -2.78 1.42 11.28
C LEU A 164 -3.72 2.01 10.22
N ARG A 165 -3.26 1.99 8.96
CA ARG A 165 -4.06 2.41 7.82
C ARG A 165 -4.22 1.24 6.86
N MET A 166 -5.45 0.97 6.45
CA MET A 166 -5.79 0.01 5.40
C MET A 166 -6.42 0.76 4.24
N ASP A 167 -5.83 0.65 3.05
CA ASP A 167 -6.39 1.16 1.82
C ASP A 167 -6.98 -0.01 1.04
N THR A 168 -8.27 0.07 0.71
CA THR A 168 -9.00 -0.99 -0.01
C THR A 168 -9.99 -0.40 -1.00
N ILE A 169 -10.19 -1.08 -2.11
CA ILE A 169 -11.28 -0.83 -3.06
C ILE A 169 -12.24 -2.01 -2.94
N VAL A 170 -13.51 -1.71 -2.69
CA VAL A 170 -14.57 -2.70 -2.61
C VAL A 170 -15.62 -2.38 -3.66
N GLU A 171 -15.94 -3.36 -4.51
CA GLU A 171 -17.00 -3.28 -5.51
C GLU A 171 -18.08 -4.28 -5.14
N LEU A 172 -19.33 -3.84 -5.15
CA LEU A 172 -20.47 -4.62 -4.75
C LEU A 172 -21.56 -4.54 -5.85
N GLU A 173 -22.21 -5.65 -6.14
CA GLU A 173 -23.38 -5.66 -7.04
C GLU A 173 -24.59 -4.95 -6.42
N LYS A 174 -24.73 -5.05 -5.10
CA LYS A 174 -25.79 -4.40 -4.32
C LYS A 174 -25.18 -3.72 -3.11
N PRO A 175 -25.77 -2.62 -2.65
CA PRO A 175 -25.31 -1.98 -1.42
C PRO A 175 -25.34 -2.95 -0.23
N LEU A 176 -24.21 -3.05 0.47
CA LEU A 176 -24.05 -3.82 1.70
C LEU A 176 -23.31 -2.96 2.73
N GLU A 177 -23.63 -3.14 3.99
CA GLU A 177 -22.86 -2.57 5.07
C GLU A 177 -21.57 -3.38 5.28
N ILE A 178 -20.43 -2.69 5.32
CA ILE A 178 -19.12 -3.30 5.54
C ILE A 178 -18.51 -2.66 6.78
N PHE A 179 -18.05 -3.49 7.70
CA PHE A 179 -17.38 -3.06 8.92
C PHE A 179 -15.93 -3.51 8.91
N ALA A 180 -15.00 -2.62 9.29
CA ALA A 180 -13.61 -2.96 9.60
C ALA A 180 -13.44 -2.96 11.12
N ARG A 181 -12.79 -4.01 11.65
CA ARG A 181 -12.52 -4.17 13.09
C ARG A 181 -11.05 -4.50 13.32
#